data_610eab2eaf8f8e1d5d70c65e569c5259
#
_entry.id   610eab2eaf8f8e1d5d70c65e569c5259
#
_cell.length_a   1.000
_cell.length_b   1.000
_cell.length_c   1.000
_cell.angle_alpha   90.00
_cell.angle_beta   90.00
_cell.angle_gamma   90.00
#
_symmetry.space_group_name_H-M   'P 1'
#
loop_
_entity.id
_entity.type
_entity.pdbx_description
1 polymer ?
#
loop_
_entity_poly.entity_id
_entity_poly.type
_entity_poly.pdbx_seq_one_letter_code
_entity_poly.pdbx_strand_id
1 'polypeptide(L)'
;MNPNLFHALTLAVTQLFLGGIYVMLLVEFRQPVRTWRLRWLVLVSGIVAANVVWVALGHFDFYARFGVLTLVTPYTLATVWCSKYRGFRTVFSVANGAYVGCICGVNGYVAQALMPDVPGLSLAVRVVSLILLYFVLKKFARTCRKMLCQLDYGWVILSLIPVTTSLLMLYTNYVYFRQEPMPAAIV
;
A
#
# COMPACT_ATOMS: atom_id res chain seq x y z
N MET A 1 -9.38 -18.05 14.30
CA MET A 1 -8.87 -17.92 12.91
C MET A 1 -7.35 -18.03 12.98
N ASN A 2 -6.72 -18.79 12.07
CA ASN A 2 -5.26 -18.92 12.08
C ASN A 2 -4.62 -17.52 11.94
N PRO A 3 -3.70 -17.10 12.85
CA PRO A 3 -3.08 -15.77 12.83
C PRO A 3 -2.40 -15.46 11.50
N ASN A 4 -1.75 -16.45 10.90
CA ASN A 4 -1.11 -16.29 9.60
C ASN A 4 -2.13 -15.97 8.48
N LEU A 5 -3.31 -16.58 8.51
CA LEU A 5 -4.38 -16.30 7.56
C LEU A 5 -4.94 -14.89 7.73
N PHE A 6 -5.07 -14.41 8.97
CA PHE A 6 -5.50 -13.04 9.26
C PHE A 6 -4.52 -12.01 8.72
N HIS A 7 -3.21 -12.22 8.93
CA HIS A 7 -2.17 -11.35 8.36
C HIS A 7 -2.16 -11.38 6.84
N ALA A 8 -2.32 -12.56 6.23
CA ALA A 8 -2.41 -12.71 4.79
C ALA A 8 -3.62 -11.97 4.19
N LEU A 9 -4.79 -12.09 4.82
CA LEU A 9 -6.00 -11.37 4.41
C LEU A 9 -5.83 -9.84 4.57
N THR A 10 -5.27 -9.39 5.68
CA THR A 10 -4.99 -7.97 5.92
C THR A 10 -4.04 -7.41 4.86
N LEU A 11 -3.00 -8.17 4.50
CA LEU A 11 -2.07 -7.83 3.44
C LEU A 11 -2.79 -7.72 2.09
N ALA A 12 -3.57 -8.74 1.72
CA ALA A 12 -4.31 -8.78 0.47
C ALA A 12 -5.26 -7.60 0.32
N VAL A 13 -6.07 -7.33 1.35
CA VAL A 13 -7.02 -6.20 1.36
C VAL A 13 -6.28 -4.87 1.27
N THR A 14 -5.23 -4.68 2.06
CA THR A 14 -4.49 -3.41 2.08
C THR A 14 -3.78 -3.15 0.75
N GLN A 15 -3.13 -4.13 0.16
CA GLN A 15 -2.29 -3.93 -1.02
C GLN A 15 -3.06 -3.99 -2.34
N LEU A 16 -4.02 -4.92 -2.49
CA LEU A 16 -4.79 -5.08 -3.72
C LEU A 16 -5.90 -4.04 -3.85
N PHE A 17 -6.76 -3.95 -2.84
CA PHE A 17 -7.93 -3.10 -2.96
C PHE A 17 -7.61 -1.63 -2.73
N LEU A 18 -6.64 -1.35 -1.90
CA LEU A 18 -6.45 -0.02 -1.38
C LEU A 18 -5.26 0.67 -1.99
N GLY A 19 -4.10 0.05 -2.05
CA GLY A 19 -2.97 0.54 -2.82
C GLY A 19 -3.31 0.61 -4.32
N GLY A 20 -4.00 -0.42 -4.84
CA GLY A 20 -4.41 -0.49 -6.23
C GLY A 20 -5.38 0.61 -6.66
N ILE A 21 -6.42 0.87 -5.87
CA ILE A 21 -7.40 1.93 -6.16
C ILE A 21 -6.72 3.31 -6.19
N TYR A 22 -5.83 3.58 -5.24
CA TYR A 22 -5.11 4.86 -5.19
C TYR A 22 -4.18 5.06 -6.37
N VAL A 23 -3.42 4.04 -6.74
CA VAL A 23 -2.57 4.10 -7.93
C VAL A 23 -3.41 4.31 -9.19
N MET A 24 -4.54 3.63 -9.33
CA MET A 24 -5.46 3.85 -10.46
C MET A 24 -6.05 5.25 -10.53
N LEU A 25 -6.22 5.93 -9.39
CA LEU A 25 -6.70 7.30 -9.35
C LEU A 25 -5.63 8.31 -9.75
N LEU A 26 -4.38 8.10 -9.36
CA LEU A 26 -3.29 9.05 -9.47
C LEU A 26 -2.44 8.83 -10.71
N VAL A 27 -2.25 7.58 -11.16
CA VAL A 27 -1.37 7.24 -12.28
C VAL A 27 -2.12 7.34 -13.60
N GLU A 28 -1.52 8.01 -14.58
CA GLU A 28 -1.92 7.93 -15.98
C GLU A 28 -1.27 6.73 -16.65
N PHE A 29 -2.12 5.83 -17.19
CA PHE A 29 -1.67 4.65 -17.93
C PHE A 29 -1.42 4.97 -19.39
N ARG A 30 -0.56 4.16 -20.04
CA ARG A 30 -0.31 4.25 -21.49
C ARG A 30 -1.59 3.97 -22.30
N GLN A 31 -1.58 4.39 -23.55
CA GLN A 31 -2.63 4.05 -24.50
C GLN A 31 -2.38 2.67 -25.14
N PRO A 32 -3.42 1.85 -25.35
CA PRO A 32 -4.81 2.05 -24.90
C PRO A 32 -4.97 1.80 -23.38
N VAL A 33 -5.56 2.75 -22.69
CA VAL A 33 -5.63 2.78 -21.20
C VAL A 33 -6.22 1.50 -20.61
N ARG A 34 -7.28 0.95 -21.23
CA ARG A 34 -7.95 -0.27 -20.73
C ARG A 34 -7.00 -1.47 -20.69
N THR A 35 -6.24 -1.68 -21.76
CA THR A 35 -5.28 -2.78 -21.86
C THR A 35 -4.15 -2.67 -20.84
N TRP A 36 -3.59 -1.46 -20.69
CA TRP A 36 -2.51 -1.25 -19.74
C TRP A 36 -2.96 -1.30 -18.28
N ARG A 37 -4.17 -0.87 -17.96
CA ARG A 37 -4.79 -1.09 -16.64
C ARG A 37 -4.98 -2.58 -16.33
N LEU A 38 -5.46 -3.35 -17.31
CA LEU A 38 -5.62 -4.80 -17.13
C LEU A 38 -4.28 -5.50 -16.91
N ARG A 39 -3.26 -5.18 -17.72
CA ARG A 39 -1.89 -5.70 -17.53
C ARG A 39 -1.34 -5.37 -16.15
N TRP A 40 -1.50 -4.12 -15.74
CA TRP A 40 -1.10 -3.68 -14.41
C TRP A 40 -1.82 -4.46 -13.29
N LEU A 41 -3.14 -4.64 -13.40
CA LEU A 41 -3.92 -5.44 -12.45
C LEU A 41 -3.40 -6.88 -12.35
N VAL A 42 -3.17 -7.53 -13.47
CA VAL A 42 -2.65 -8.91 -13.51
C VAL A 42 -1.28 -9.00 -12.85
N LEU A 43 -0.35 -8.09 -13.18
CA LEU A 43 0.99 -8.08 -12.59
C LEU A 43 0.95 -7.84 -11.07
N VAL A 44 0.22 -6.81 -10.64
CA VAL A 44 0.12 -6.48 -9.22
C VAL A 44 -0.60 -7.56 -8.44
N SER A 45 -1.68 -8.14 -8.99
CA SER A 45 -2.36 -9.27 -8.36
C SER A 45 -1.42 -10.47 -8.19
N GLY A 46 -0.59 -10.77 -9.18
CA GLY A 46 0.41 -11.83 -9.08
C GLY A 46 1.46 -11.56 -7.98
N ILE A 47 1.99 -10.33 -7.93
CA ILE A 47 2.97 -9.92 -6.90
C ILE A 47 2.35 -10.02 -5.50
N VAL A 48 1.13 -9.51 -5.33
CA VAL A 48 0.44 -9.55 -4.03
C VAL A 48 0.08 -10.99 -3.66
N ALA A 49 -0.43 -11.79 -4.60
CA ALA A 49 -0.76 -13.20 -4.36
C ALA A 49 0.45 -14.00 -3.88
N ALA A 50 1.63 -13.82 -4.50
CA ALA A 50 2.86 -14.47 -4.08
C ALA A 50 3.24 -14.13 -2.63
N ASN A 51 3.14 -12.84 -2.25
CA ASN A 51 3.42 -12.40 -0.89
C ASN A 51 2.36 -12.89 0.11
N VAL A 52 1.07 -12.89 -0.27
CA VAL A 52 -0.03 -13.41 0.56
C VAL A 52 0.14 -14.91 0.84
N VAL A 53 0.47 -15.70 -0.18
CA VAL A 53 0.74 -17.13 -0.03
C VAL A 53 1.93 -17.35 0.91
N TRP A 54 3.00 -16.57 0.76
CA TRP A 54 4.17 -16.68 1.62
C TRP A 54 3.86 -16.38 3.09
N VAL A 55 3.09 -15.31 3.35
CA VAL A 55 2.63 -14.97 4.70
C VAL A 55 1.69 -16.04 5.26
N ALA A 56 0.78 -16.59 4.45
CA ALA A 56 -0.14 -17.64 4.84
C ALA A 56 0.58 -18.96 5.21
N LEU A 57 1.73 -19.23 4.59
CA LEU A 57 2.60 -20.37 4.91
C LEU A 57 3.44 -20.18 6.19
N GLY A 58 3.29 -19.06 6.89
CA GLY A 58 3.95 -18.79 8.17
C GLY A 58 5.29 -18.04 8.06
N HIS A 59 5.67 -17.55 6.86
CA HIS A 59 6.91 -16.80 6.67
C HIS A 59 6.72 -15.29 6.87
N PHE A 60 5.94 -14.91 7.89
CA PHE A 60 5.65 -13.51 8.20
C PHE A 60 6.91 -12.71 8.55
N ASP A 61 7.85 -13.29 9.31
CA ASP A 61 9.10 -12.63 9.68
C ASP A 61 9.95 -12.27 8.47
N PHE A 62 10.00 -13.18 7.48
CA PHE A 62 10.70 -12.90 6.23
C PHE A 62 10.02 -11.75 5.48
N TYR A 63 8.68 -11.78 5.38
CA TYR A 63 7.94 -10.69 4.75
C TYR A 63 8.15 -9.36 5.49
N ALA A 64 8.13 -9.35 6.81
CA ALA A 64 8.36 -8.14 7.61
C ALA A 64 9.74 -7.52 7.37
N ARG A 65 10.77 -8.36 7.15
CA ARG A 65 12.15 -7.90 6.86
C ARG A 65 12.33 -7.46 5.41
N PHE A 66 11.81 -8.22 4.47
CA PHE A 66 12.09 -8.07 3.03
C PHE A 66 10.90 -7.57 2.21
N GLY A 67 9.77 -7.18 2.84
CA GLY A 67 8.56 -6.74 2.16
C GLY A 67 8.77 -5.54 1.23
N VAL A 68 9.74 -4.68 1.53
CA VAL A 68 10.13 -3.59 0.62
C VAL A 68 10.67 -4.15 -0.70
N LEU A 69 11.48 -5.21 -0.63
CA LEU A 69 12.08 -5.84 -1.83
C LEU A 69 11.09 -6.74 -2.56
N THR A 70 10.28 -7.51 -1.82
CA THR A 70 9.39 -8.52 -2.41
C THR A 70 8.05 -7.98 -2.86
N LEU A 71 7.58 -6.88 -2.27
CA LEU A 71 6.29 -6.27 -2.60
C LEU A 71 6.44 -4.87 -3.17
N VAL A 72 7.05 -3.92 -2.42
CA VAL A 72 7.05 -2.50 -2.80
C VAL A 72 7.85 -2.25 -4.07
N THR A 73 9.04 -2.86 -4.19
CA THR A 73 9.91 -2.68 -5.35
C THR A 73 9.28 -3.25 -6.63
N PRO A 74 8.83 -4.53 -6.71
CA PRO A 74 8.20 -5.05 -7.92
C PRO A 74 6.88 -4.35 -8.24
N TYR A 75 6.09 -3.97 -7.23
CA TYR A 75 4.88 -3.17 -7.41
C TYR A 75 5.18 -1.82 -8.08
N THR A 76 6.20 -1.12 -7.59
CA THR A 76 6.64 0.18 -8.15
C THR A 76 7.13 0.01 -9.59
N LEU A 77 7.97 -0.99 -9.85
CA LEU A 77 8.48 -1.29 -11.19
C LEU A 77 7.35 -1.62 -12.17
N ALA A 78 6.39 -2.46 -11.78
CA ALA A 78 5.22 -2.78 -12.59
C ALA A 78 4.39 -1.52 -12.91
N THR A 79 4.24 -0.62 -11.92
CA THR A 79 3.51 0.63 -12.10
C THR A 79 4.24 1.59 -13.03
N VAL A 80 5.55 1.76 -12.88
CA VAL A 80 6.39 2.58 -13.77
C VAL A 80 6.34 2.03 -15.20
N TRP A 81 6.36 0.71 -15.36
CA TRP A 81 6.28 0.08 -16.68
C TRP A 81 4.95 0.33 -17.38
N CYS A 82 3.84 0.27 -16.65
CA CYS A 82 2.49 0.48 -17.19
C CYS A 82 2.09 1.96 -17.32
N SER A 83 2.82 2.87 -16.65
CA SER A 83 2.53 4.30 -16.64
C SER A 83 2.91 4.99 -17.96
N LYS A 84 2.14 6.03 -18.31
CA LYS A 84 2.46 6.95 -19.41
C LYS A 84 3.73 7.76 -19.10
N TYR A 85 3.85 8.26 -17.89
CA TYR A 85 5.00 9.00 -17.41
C TYR A 85 6.01 8.05 -16.76
N ARG A 86 7.22 8.02 -17.28
CA ARG A 86 8.33 7.25 -16.72
C ARG A 86 9.10 8.08 -15.69
N GLY A 87 9.68 7.42 -14.69
CA GLY A 87 10.54 8.07 -13.73
C GLY A 87 9.83 8.57 -12.48
N PHE A 88 10.34 9.63 -11.87
CA PHE A 88 9.95 10.09 -10.54
C PHE A 88 8.50 10.56 -10.41
N ARG A 89 7.83 10.97 -11.50
CA ARG A 89 6.38 11.28 -11.48
C ARG A 89 5.55 10.08 -11.03
N THR A 90 5.87 8.91 -11.55
CA THR A 90 5.16 7.69 -11.18
C THR A 90 5.58 7.22 -9.80
N VAL A 91 6.86 7.32 -9.45
CA VAL A 91 7.37 7.02 -8.10
C VAL A 91 6.65 7.88 -7.06
N PHE A 92 6.48 9.16 -7.30
CA PHE A 92 5.72 10.06 -6.44
C PHE A 92 4.28 9.57 -6.23
N SER A 93 3.58 9.18 -7.30
CA SER A 93 2.20 8.69 -7.22
C SER A 93 2.10 7.38 -6.43
N VAL A 94 3.03 6.45 -6.64
CA VAL A 94 3.09 5.17 -5.91
C VAL A 94 3.43 5.39 -4.44
N ALA A 95 4.42 6.25 -4.16
CA ALA A 95 4.84 6.56 -2.79
C ALA A 95 3.71 7.23 -1.98
N ASN A 96 2.93 8.13 -2.60
CA ASN A 96 1.74 8.69 -1.95
C ASN A 96 0.67 7.62 -1.68
N GLY A 97 0.46 6.67 -2.60
CA GLY A 97 -0.43 5.53 -2.36
C GLY A 97 0.04 4.67 -1.18
N ALA A 98 1.34 4.38 -1.11
CA ALA A 98 1.95 3.65 0.01
C ALA A 98 1.80 4.41 1.33
N TYR A 99 2.05 5.72 1.33
CA TYR A 99 1.89 6.60 2.49
C TYR A 99 0.47 6.57 3.05
N VAL A 100 -0.54 6.68 2.18
CA VAL A 100 -1.95 6.55 2.58
C VAL A 100 -2.23 5.17 3.16
N GLY A 101 -1.72 4.11 2.55
CA GLY A 101 -1.82 2.75 3.08
C GLY A 101 -1.22 2.61 4.49
N CYS A 102 -0.07 3.25 4.73
CA CYS A 102 0.58 3.28 6.04
C CYS A 102 -0.26 4.03 7.09
N ILE A 103 -0.81 5.20 6.76
CA ILE A 103 -1.71 5.95 7.67
C ILE A 103 -2.90 5.07 8.09
N CYS A 104 -3.55 4.42 7.13
CA CYS A 104 -4.67 3.54 7.43
C CYS A 104 -4.26 2.32 8.25
N GLY A 105 -3.04 1.81 8.02
CA GLY A 105 -2.43 0.78 8.86
C GLY A 105 -2.31 1.22 10.32
N VAL A 106 -1.72 2.39 10.55
CA VAL A 106 -1.56 2.97 11.89
C VAL A 106 -2.92 3.17 12.57
N ASN A 107 -3.92 3.72 11.87
CA ASN A 107 -5.28 3.88 12.42
C ASN A 107 -5.87 2.55 12.88
N GLY A 108 -5.67 1.48 12.09
CA GLY A 108 -6.11 0.14 12.47
C GLY A 108 -5.42 -0.39 13.72
N TYR A 109 -4.11 -0.16 13.86
CA TYR A 109 -3.36 -0.58 15.06
C TYR A 109 -3.79 0.20 16.30
N VAL A 110 -3.93 1.51 16.18
CA VAL A 110 -4.40 2.36 17.30
C VAL A 110 -5.80 1.91 17.76
N ALA A 111 -6.71 1.64 16.83
CA ALA A 111 -8.04 1.16 17.17
C ALA A 111 -8.02 -0.19 17.91
N GLN A 112 -7.18 -1.13 17.44
CA GLN A 112 -7.04 -2.44 18.10
C GLN A 112 -6.37 -2.31 19.48
N ALA A 113 -5.43 -1.38 19.66
CA ALA A 113 -4.80 -1.12 20.96
C ALA A 113 -5.79 -0.51 21.97
N LEU A 114 -6.72 0.32 21.50
CA LEU A 114 -7.76 0.93 22.35
C LEU A 114 -8.88 -0.05 22.73
N MET A 115 -9.15 -1.04 21.86
CA MET A 115 -10.21 -2.04 22.08
C MET A 115 -9.67 -3.44 21.74
N PRO A 116 -8.84 -4.05 22.59
CA PRO A 116 -8.19 -5.33 22.31
C PRO A 116 -9.19 -6.49 22.23
N ASP A 117 -10.32 -6.38 22.93
CA ASP A 117 -11.32 -7.44 23.02
C ASP A 117 -12.19 -7.60 21.76
N VAL A 118 -12.10 -6.68 20.78
CA VAL A 118 -12.89 -6.74 19.55
C VAL A 118 -12.07 -7.33 18.41
N PRO A 119 -12.28 -8.61 18.06
CA PRO A 119 -11.52 -9.26 17.00
C PRO A 119 -11.84 -8.63 15.64
N GLY A 120 -10.79 -8.34 14.86
CA GLY A 120 -10.94 -7.79 13.51
C GLY A 120 -11.19 -6.28 13.43
N LEU A 121 -11.23 -5.57 14.56
CA LEU A 121 -11.42 -4.12 14.60
C LEU A 121 -10.34 -3.40 13.76
N SER A 122 -9.09 -3.85 13.85
CA SER A 122 -7.98 -3.30 13.05
C SER A 122 -8.29 -3.33 11.55
N LEU A 123 -8.80 -4.46 11.04
CA LEU A 123 -9.15 -4.59 9.63
C LEU A 123 -10.34 -3.71 9.25
N ALA A 124 -11.38 -3.67 10.08
CA ALA A 124 -12.57 -2.84 9.84
C ALA A 124 -12.21 -1.35 9.78
N VAL A 125 -11.42 -0.86 10.75
CA VAL A 125 -10.99 0.55 10.78
C VAL A 125 -10.10 0.90 9.59
N ARG A 126 -9.21 -0.01 9.15
CA ARG A 126 -8.41 0.19 7.93
C ARG A 126 -9.31 0.35 6.71
N VAL A 127 -10.28 -0.56 6.51
CA VAL A 127 -11.22 -0.50 5.38
C VAL A 127 -12.02 0.81 5.40
N VAL A 128 -12.58 1.18 6.55
CA VAL A 128 -13.34 2.44 6.69
C VAL A 128 -12.46 3.66 6.40
N SER A 129 -11.26 3.72 7.00
CA SER A 129 -10.31 4.82 6.75
C SER A 129 -9.97 4.97 5.27
N LEU A 130 -9.83 3.86 4.58
CA LEU A 130 -9.47 3.84 3.17
C LEU A 130 -10.65 4.23 2.27
N ILE A 131 -11.86 3.83 2.60
CA ILE A 131 -13.07 4.29 1.90
C ILE A 131 -13.22 5.81 2.05
N LEU A 132 -13.07 6.34 3.26
CA LEU A 132 -13.14 7.78 3.51
C LEU A 132 -12.06 8.54 2.72
N LEU A 133 -10.81 8.10 2.78
CA LEU A 133 -9.72 8.70 2.03
C LEU A 133 -9.92 8.58 0.51
N TYR A 134 -10.51 7.48 0.02
CA TYR A 134 -10.85 7.33 -1.40
C TYR A 134 -11.77 8.46 -1.87
N PHE A 135 -12.83 8.78 -1.13
CA PHE A 135 -13.73 9.87 -1.50
C PHE A 135 -13.02 11.23 -1.50
N VAL A 136 -12.18 11.48 -0.50
CA VAL A 136 -11.36 12.70 -0.44
C VAL A 136 -10.43 12.78 -1.64
N LEU A 137 -9.65 11.74 -1.91
CA LEU A 137 -8.69 11.73 -3.01
C LEU A 137 -9.37 11.76 -4.38
N LYS A 138 -10.53 11.15 -4.54
CA LYS A 138 -11.30 11.23 -5.79
C LYS A 138 -11.65 12.68 -6.13
N LYS A 139 -11.98 13.49 -5.13
CA LYS A 139 -12.24 14.92 -5.30
C LYS A 139 -11.00 15.66 -5.81
N PHE A 140 -9.82 15.34 -5.28
CA PHE A 140 -8.55 15.98 -5.62
C PHE A 140 -7.81 15.33 -6.80
N ALA A 141 -8.20 14.13 -7.24
CA ALA A 141 -7.50 13.37 -8.27
C ALA A 141 -7.34 14.11 -9.61
N ARG A 142 -8.32 14.94 -9.99
CA ARG A 142 -8.24 15.77 -11.20
C ARG A 142 -7.15 16.84 -11.07
N THR A 143 -7.08 17.50 -9.92
CA THR A 143 -6.08 18.55 -9.64
C THR A 143 -4.68 17.93 -9.58
N CYS A 144 -4.52 16.81 -8.88
CA CYS A 144 -3.25 16.09 -8.85
C CYS A 144 -2.78 15.67 -10.24
N ARG A 145 -3.66 15.13 -11.08
CA ARG A 145 -3.31 14.76 -12.46
C ARG A 145 -2.94 15.97 -13.31
N LYS A 146 -3.64 17.09 -13.18
CA LYS A 146 -3.26 18.35 -13.87
C LYS A 146 -1.87 18.82 -13.44
N MET A 147 -1.58 18.80 -12.14
CA MET A 147 -0.27 19.13 -11.61
C MET A 147 0.81 18.18 -12.15
N LEU A 148 0.54 16.87 -12.19
CA LEU A 148 1.44 15.87 -12.76
C LEU A 148 1.74 16.11 -14.23
N CYS A 149 0.80 16.69 -15.00
CA CYS A 149 1.01 17.02 -16.41
C CYS A 149 1.78 18.33 -16.60
N GLN A 150 1.60 19.31 -15.72
CA GLN A 150 2.14 20.67 -15.89
C GLN A 150 3.57 20.86 -15.37
N LEU A 151 3.95 20.08 -14.35
CA LEU A 151 5.30 20.15 -13.78
C LEU A 151 6.27 19.27 -14.57
N ASP A 152 7.30 19.89 -15.15
CA ASP A 152 8.33 19.19 -15.91
C ASP A 152 9.54 18.77 -15.09
N TYR A 153 9.81 19.45 -13.98
CA TYR A 153 10.96 19.22 -13.10
C TYR A 153 10.57 19.25 -11.63
N GLY A 154 11.50 18.91 -10.74
CA GLY A 154 11.29 18.93 -9.28
C GLY A 154 10.66 17.64 -8.71
N TRP A 155 10.35 16.65 -9.55
CA TRP A 155 9.72 15.40 -9.11
C TRP A 155 10.56 14.57 -8.14
N VAL A 156 11.88 14.67 -8.23
CA VAL A 156 12.81 14.02 -7.29
C VAL A 156 12.58 14.57 -5.89
N ILE A 157 12.58 15.91 -5.77
CA ILE A 157 12.41 16.61 -4.48
C ILE A 157 11.01 16.31 -3.91
N LEU A 158 9.96 16.41 -4.75
CA LEU A 158 8.59 16.11 -4.32
C LEU A 158 8.40 14.66 -3.89
N SER A 159 9.14 13.72 -4.49
CA SER A 159 9.08 12.30 -4.14
C SER A 159 9.82 11.97 -2.84
N LEU A 160 10.79 12.79 -2.42
CA LEU A 160 11.55 12.52 -1.21
C LEU A 160 10.67 12.46 0.04
N ILE A 161 9.72 13.40 0.18
CA ILE A 161 8.84 13.45 1.36
C ILE A 161 8.00 12.17 1.50
N PRO A 162 7.18 11.76 0.51
CA PRO A 162 6.35 10.56 0.66
C PRO A 162 7.18 9.27 0.70
N VAL A 163 8.35 9.22 0.04
CA VAL A 163 9.24 8.05 0.10
C VAL A 163 9.87 7.93 1.48
N THR A 164 10.49 8.98 2.00
CA THR A 164 11.14 8.95 3.33
C THR A 164 10.14 8.69 4.45
N THR A 165 8.95 9.31 4.38
CA THR A 165 7.89 9.09 5.38
C THR A 165 7.35 7.67 5.31
N SER A 166 7.15 7.10 4.10
CA SER A 166 6.72 5.72 3.96
C SER A 166 7.77 4.72 4.46
N LEU A 167 9.05 4.96 4.19
CA LEU A 167 10.15 4.14 4.70
C LEU A 167 10.26 4.22 6.22
N LEU A 168 10.13 5.42 6.79
CA LEU A 168 10.13 5.60 8.25
C LEU A 168 8.97 4.85 8.91
N MET A 169 7.75 4.97 8.36
CA MET A 169 6.59 4.23 8.86
C MET A 169 6.75 2.72 8.73
N LEU A 170 7.31 2.22 7.63
CA LEU A 170 7.61 0.80 7.47
C LEU A 170 8.64 0.32 8.50
N TYR A 171 9.67 1.13 8.75
CA TYR A 171 10.68 0.83 9.76
C TYR A 171 10.09 0.84 11.18
N THR A 172 9.32 1.84 11.55
CA THR A 172 8.65 1.91 12.87
C THR A 172 7.69 0.75 13.08
N ASN A 173 6.90 0.39 12.07
CA ASN A 173 6.06 -0.81 12.13
C ASN A 173 6.89 -2.08 12.33
N TYR A 174 8.00 -2.24 11.60
CA TYR A 174 8.89 -3.40 11.75
C TYR A 174 9.48 -3.48 13.18
N VAL A 175 9.95 -2.36 13.73
CA VAL A 175 10.52 -2.30 15.10
C VAL A 175 9.43 -2.62 16.13
N TYR A 176 8.24 -2.06 15.99
CA TYR A 176 7.11 -2.29 16.88
C TYR A 176 6.71 -3.77 16.91
N PHE A 177 6.53 -4.40 15.75
CA PHE A 177 6.19 -5.83 15.66
C PHE A 177 7.28 -6.75 16.21
N ARG A 178 8.52 -6.31 16.26
CA ARG A 178 9.61 -7.10 16.83
C ARG A 178 9.66 -7.04 18.35
N GLN A 179 9.19 -5.95 18.95
CA GLN A 179 9.26 -5.72 20.40
C GLN A 179 8.07 -6.27 21.17
N GLU A 180 6.91 -6.40 20.53
CA GLU A 180 5.74 -7.00 21.16
C GLU A 180 5.55 -8.43 20.66
N PRO A 181 5.70 -9.46 21.54
CA PRO A 181 5.15 -10.77 21.26
C PRO A 181 3.65 -10.58 21.06
N MET A 182 3.10 -11.11 19.95
CA MET A 182 1.65 -11.07 19.69
C MET A 182 0.90 -11.39 20.98
N PRO A 183 -0.05 -10.55 21.41
CA PRO A 183 -0.86 -10.88 22.57
C PRO A 183 -1.50 -12.24 22.34
N ALA A 184 -1.35 -13.14 23.33
CA ALA A 184 -1.85 -14.52 23.30
C ALA A 184 -3.37 -14.63 23.08
N ALA A 185 -4.08 -13.52 23.03
CA ALA A 185 -5.52 -13.43 22.78
C ALA A 185 -5.93 -13.64 21.30
N ILE A 186 -4.99 -13.97 20.39
CA ILE A 186 -5.27 -14.28 18.98
C ILE A 186 -4.94 -15.76 18.67
N VAL A 187 -4.64 -16.56 19.68
CA VAL A 187 -4.48 -18.01 19.58
C VAL A 187 -5.82 -18.71 19.77
#